data_f23204b6fc6eb777b2b64ad7810073f0
#
_entry.id   f23204b6fc6eb777b2b64ad7810073f0
#
_cell.length_a   1.000
_cell.length_b   1.000
_cell.length_c   1.000
_cell.angle_alpha   90.00
_cell.angle_beta   90.00
_cell.angle_gamma   90.00
#
_symmetry.space_group_name_H-M   'P 1'
#
loop_
_entity.id
_entity.type
_entity.pdbx_description
1 polymer ?
#
loop_
_entity_poly.entity_id
_entity_poly.type
_entity_poly.pdbx_seq_one_letter_code
_entity_poly.pdbx_strand_id
1 'polypeptide(L)'
;MEIIIEILVEVFGEILLESLRHVTLPKWLRWSLITIFILSIIALLVLGIYRFGWILLQACICVAALSLLVMIGYTIYYICHYGVLQQAKKEDLPEILQLYRSVIGMPGCIWSISYPNEANLYEDFKSGNLYVLRKGKKIVGAGSLVPKNELNDLNCWQYSENVREIARIVIAPVFQGKGLGKHLVRKLCFQAKKAGGQAVHLLVSTENFHAIRLYRNIGFYGRVQCKRYGHTYYAFEKKL
;
A
#
# COMPACT_ATOMS: atom_id res chain seq x y z
N MET A 1 -11.49 -36.27 -14.27
CA MET A 1 -10.37 -35.38 -14.69
C MET A 1 -10.83 -33.93 -14.83
N GLU A 2 -11.95 -33.66 -15.46
CA GLU A 2 -12.54 -32.30 -15.58
C GLU A 2 -12.78 -31.64 -14.23
N ILE A 3 -13.40 -32.33 -13.28
CA ILE A 3 -13.67 -31.78 -11.93
C ILE A 3 -12.39 -31.36 -11.18
N ILE A 4 -11.30 -32.12 -11.35
CA ILE A 4 -10.00 -31.79 -10.70
C ILE A 4 -9.38 -30.55 -11.36
N ILE A 5 -9.52 -30.39 -12.68
CA ILE A 5 -9.03 -29.23 -13.42
C ILE A 5 -9.86 -27.99 -13.05
N GLU A 6 -11.16 -28.12 -12.94
CA GLU A 6 -12.07 -27.04 -12.53
C GLU A 6 -11.75 -26.55 -11.09
N ILE A 7 -11.60 -27.47 -10.14
CA ILE A 7 -11.21 -27.16 -8.76
C ILE A 7 -9.81 -26.50 -8.71
N LEU A 8 -8.86 -27.01 -9.49
CA LEU A 8 -7.51 -26.40 -9.55
C LEU A 8 -7.56 -25.00 -10.14
N VAL A 9 -8.31 -24.75 -11.21
CA VAL A 9 -8.43 -23.43 -11.84
C VAL A 9 -9.16 -22.45 -10.91
N GLU A 10 -10.21 -22.88 -10.25
CA GLU A 10 -11.01 -22.02 -9.38
C GLU A 10 -10.25 -21.69 -8.08
N VAL A 11 -9.78 -22.70 -7.36
CA VAL A 11 -9.05 -22.51 -6.08
C VAL A 11 -7.70 -21.81 -6.30
N PHE A 12 -6.93 -22.23 -7.32
CA PHE A 12 -5.66 -21.58 -7.62
C PHE A 12 -5.82 -20.19 -8.26
N GLY A 13 -6.87 -20.00 -9.05
CA GLY A 13 -7.19 -18.69 -9.62
C GLY A 13 -7.55 -17.68 -8.53
N GLU A 14 -8.36 -18.06 -7.55
CA GLU A 14 -8.72 -17.21 -6.42
C GLU A 14 -7.51 -16.91 -5.51
N ILE A 15 -6.74 -17.94 -5.14
CA ILE A 15 -5.53 -17.77 -4.32
C ILE A 15 -4.51 -16.88 -5.03
N LEU A 16 -4.33 -17.06 -6.35
CA LEU A 16 -3.41 -16.24 -7.17
C LEU A 16 -3.89 -14.79 -7.25
N LEU A 17 -5.18 -14.57 -7.51
CA LEU A 17 -5.79 -13.25 -7.58
C LEU A 17 -5.76 -12.53 -6.23
N GLU A 18 -6.04 -13.23 -5.13
CA GLU A 18 -6.01 -12.70 -3.78
C GLU A 18 -4.58 -12.34 -3.35
N SER A 19 -3.62 -13.24 -3.61
CA SER A 19 -2.20 -12.99 -3.34
C SER A 19 -1.64 -11.83 -4.16
N LEU A 20 -2.07 -11.69 -5.42
CA LEU A 20 -1.66 -10.60 -6.31
C LEU A 20 -2.34 -9.26 -5.99
N ARG A 21 -3.49 -9.26 -5.30
CA ARG A 21 -4.16 -8.03 -4.84
C ARG A 21 -3.40 -7.32 -3.72
N HIS A 22 -2.73 -8.08 -2.85
CA HIS A 22 -2.07 -7.54 -1.67
C HIS A 22 -0.58 -7.25 -1.85
N VAL A 23 0.04 -7.73 -2.95
CA VAL A 23 1.48 -7.59 -3.21
C VAL A 23 1.72 -6.70 -4.42
N THR A 24 2.42 -5.58 -4.23
CA THR A 24 2.88 -4.72 -5.33
C THR A 24 4.13 -5.33 -5.97
N LEU A 25 3.95 -6.43 -6.70
CA LEU A 25 5.00 -7.01 -7.53
C LEU A 25 5.39 -6.02 -8.65
N PRO A 26 6.65 -5.94 -9.04
CA PRO A 26 7.04 -5.29 -10.30
C PRO A 26 6.18 -5.85 -11.44
N LYS A 27 5.66 -4.96 -12.31
CA LYS A 27 4.72 -5.35 -13.36
C LYS A 27 5.24 -6.52 -14.20
N TRP A 28 6.55 -6.51 -14.56
CA TRP A 28 7.16 -7.56 -15.34
C TRP A 28 7.12 -8.93 -14.64
N LEU A 29 7.39 -8.98 -13.33
CA LEU A 29 7.38 -10.24 -12.56
C LEU A 29 5.95 -10.79 -12.40
N ARG A 30 4.98 -9.90 -12.18
CA ARG A 30 3.57 -10.27 -12.12
C ARG A 30 3.09 -10.88 -13.43
N TRP A 31 3.35 -10.19 -14.55
CA TRP A 31 2.96 -10.68 -15.87
C TRP A 31 3.69 -11.96 -16.25
N SER A 32 4.99 -12.08 -15.95
CA SER A 32 5.75 -13.31 -16.17
C SER A 32 5.17 -14.51 -15.43
N LEU A 33 4.82 -14.35 -14.15
CA LEU A 33 4.22 -15.43 -13.35
C LEU A 33 2.84 -15.82 -13.87
N ILE A 34 1.99 -14.86 -14.24
CA ILE A 34 0.69 -15.12 -14.85
C ILE A 34 0.87 -15.85 -16.19
N THR A 35 1.80 -15.40 -17.02
CA THR A 35 2.06 -16.01 -18.34
C THR A 35 2.56 -17.44 -18.18
N ILE A 36 3.50 -17.71 -17.27
CA ILE A 36 4.01 -19.07 -16.99
C ILE A 36 2.86 -19.97 -16.50
N PHE A 37 2.01 -19.48 -15.64
CA PHE A 37 0.87 -20.24 -15.13
C PHE A 37 -0.14 -20.56 -16.24
N ILE A 38 -0.50 -19.59 -17.08
CA ILE A 38 -1.40 -19.79 -18.22
C ILE A 38 -0.78 -20.78 -19.23
N LEU A 39 0.49 -20.63 -19.55
CA LEU A 39 1.19 -21.55 -20.46
C LEU A 39 1.28 -22.96 -19.90
N SER A 40 1.45 -23.14 -18.59
CA SER A 40 1.44 -24.47 -17.96
C SER A 40 0.05 -25.12 -18.01
N ILE A 41 -1.04 -24.35 -17.83
CA ILE A 41 -2.41 -24.86 -18.01
C ILE A 41 -2.67 -25.23 -19.46
N ILE A 42 -2.30 -24.40 -20.42
CA ILE A 42 -2.46 -24.70 -21.86
C ILE A 42 -1.66 -25.97 -22.24
N ALA A 43 -0.43 -26.09 -21.75
CA ALA A 43 0.38 -27.29 -21.96
C ALA A 43 -0.29 -28.53 -21.36
N LEU A 44 -0.88 -28.45 -20.16
CA LEU A 44 -1.65 -29.53 -19.53
C LEU A 44 -2.87 -29.93 -20.38
N LEU A 45 -3.60 -28.97 -20.94
CA LEU A 45 -4.76 -29.24 -21.81
C LEU A 45 -4.34 -29.88 -23.14
N VAL A 46 -3.28 -29.37 -23.76
CA VAL A 46 -2.75 -29.90 -25.04
C VAL A 46 -2.17 -31.30 -24.86
N LEU A 47 -1.47 -31.54 -23.74
CA LEU A 47 -0.87 -32.87 -23.46
C LEU A 47 -1.90 -33.90 -23.02
N GLY A 48 -3.04 -33.47 -22.43
CA GLY A 48 -4.18 -34.34 -22.16
C GLY A 48 -4.85 -34.91 -23.42
N ILE A 49 -4.68 -34.24 -24.58
CA ILE A 49 -5.22 -34.65 -25.89
C ILE A 49 -4.28 -35.63 -26.61
N TYR A 50 -2.98 -35.58 -26.34
CA TYR A 50 -1.99 -36.46 -27.01
C TYR A 50 -1.37 -37.44 -26.00
N ARG A 51 -1.50 -38.75 -26.27
CA ARG A 51 -1.05 -39.92 -25.47
C ARG A 51 0.43 -39.99 -25.04
N PHE A 52 1.22 -38.92 -25.20
CA PHE A 52 2.64 -38.85 -24.81
C PHE A 52 2.88 -38.25 -23.40
N GLY A 53 1.90 -38.25 -22.60
CA GLY A 53 1.66 -37.19 -21.62
C GLY A 53 2.15 -37.39 -20.21
N TRP A 54 2.39 -38.59 -19.67
CA TRP A 54 2.56 -38.75 -18.23
C TRP A 54 3.80 -38.05 -17.66
N ILE A 55 4.94 -38.19 -18.34
CA ILE A 55 6.20 -37.58 -17.90
C ILE A 55 6.17 -36.05 -18.08
N LEU A 56 5.63 -35.57 -19.20
CA LEU A 56 5.47 -34.14 -19.47
C LEU A 56 4.41 -33.51 -18.56
N LEU A 57 3.34 -34.25 -18.25
CA LEU A 57 2.33 -33.83 -17.27
C LEU A 57 2.96 -33.64 -15.88
N GLN A 58 3.75 -34.60 -15.41
CA GLN A 58 4.49 -34.48 -14.15
C GLN A 58 5.45 -33.30 -14.15
N ALA A 59 6.19 -33.09 -15.24
CA ALA A 59 7.09 -31.95 -15.37
C ALA A 59 6.34 -30.60 -15.30
N CYS A 60 5.18 -30.49 -15.99
CA CYS A 60 4.35 -29.27 -15.90
C CYS A 60 3.79 -29.03 -14.49
N ILE A 61 3.36 -30.10 -13.81
CA ILE A 61 2.91 -29.99 -12.41
C ILE A 61 4.05 -29.54 -11.50
N CYS A 62 5.25 -30.08 -11.66
CA CYS A 62 6.43 -29.68 -10.91
C CYS A 62 6.80 -28.21 -11.13
N VAL A 63 6.76 -27.72 -12.39
CA VAL A 63 7.01 -26.31 -12.72
C VAL A 63 5.95 -25.40 -12.12
N ALA A 64 4.68 -25.77 -12.20
CA ALA A 64 3.58 -25.02 -11.59
C ALA A 64 3.72 -24.99 -10.05
N ALA A 65 4.03 -26.10 -9.42
CA ALA A 65 4.28 -26.17 -7.98
C ALA A 65 5.48 -25.31 -7.54
N LEU A 66 6.58 -25.37 -8.29
CA LEU A 66 7.76 -24.56 -8.01
C LEU A 66 7.46 -23.05 -8.15
N SER A 67 6.75 -22.66 -9.22
CA SER A 67 6.34 -21.25 -9.39
C SER A 67 5.44 -20.76 -8.27
N LEU A 68 4.53 -21.60 -7.76
CA LEU A 68 3.69 -21.29 -6.62
C LEU A 68 4.52 -21.14 -5.33
N LEU A 69 5.48 -22.02 -5.08
CA LEU A 69 6.38 -21.94 -3.93
C LEU A 69 7.21 -20.65 -3.96
N VAL A 70 7.73 -20.27 -5.13
CA VAL A 70 8.44 -18.99 -5.31
C VAL A 70 7.55 -17.80 -5.02
N MET A 71 6.30 -17.81 -5.50
CA MET A 71 5.32 -16.76 -5.21
C MET A 71 4.99 -16.67 -3.72
N ILE A 72 4.75 -17.79 -3.06
CA ILE A 72 4.49 -17.83 -1.62
C ILE A 72 5.69 -17.28 -0.86
N GLY A 73 6.90 -17.75 -1.18
CA GLY A 73 8.14 -17.28 -0.58
C GLY A 73 8.34 -15.77 -0.75
N TYR A 74 8.10 -15.25 -1.97
CA TYR A 74 8.16 -13.81 -2.23
C TYR A 74 7.08 -13.03 -1.44
N THR A 75 5.87 -13.55 -1.37
CA THR A 75 4.77 -12.92 -0.61
C THR A 75 5.12 -12.83 0.88
N ILE A 76 5.61 -13.93 1.45
CA ILE A 76 6.08 -13.97 2.85
C ILE A 76 7.23 -12.97 3.06
N TYR A 77 8.24 -12.98 2.19
CA TYR A 77 9.35 -12.02 2.23
C TYR A 77 8.83 -10.58 2.19
N TYR A 78 7.90 -10.27 1.28
CA TYR A 78 7.34 -8.94 1.12
C TYR A 78 6.58 -8.48 2.37
N ILE A 79 5.74 -9.35 2.95
CA ILE A 79 5.00 -9.08 4.18
C ILE A 79 5.96 -8.86 5.35
N CYS A 80 6.98 -9.72 5.48
CA CYS A 80 8.00 -9.60 6.52
C CYS A 80 8.84 -8.32 6.37
N HIS A 81 9.12 -7.91 5.13
CA HIS A 81 9.95 -6.74 4.87
C HIS A 81 9.19 -5.42 5.03
N TYR A 82 8.03 -5.31 4.40
CA TYR A 82 7.26 -4.05 4.35
C TYR A 82 6.10 -3.97 5.36
N GLY A 83 5.64 -5.11 5.86
CA GLY A 83 4.45 -5.19 6.71
C GLY A 83 3.14 -5.13 5.91
N VAL A 84 2.05 -5.17 6.63
CA VAL A 84 0.67 -5.17 6.09
C VAL A 84 -0.03 -3.89 6.49
N LEU A 85 -0.66 -3.20 5.52
CA LEU A 85 -1.55 -2.08 5.82
C LEU A 85 -2.91 -2.62 6.27
N GLN A 86 -3.39 -2.14 7.40
CA GLN A 86 -4.68 -2.49 7.97
C GLN A 86 -5.38 -1.24 8.47
N GLN A 87 -6.70 -1.25 8.52
CA GLN A 87 -7.46 -0.23 9.23
C GLN A 87 -7.15 -0.35 10.73
N ALA A 88 -6.96 0.78 11.41
CA ALA A 88 -6.65 0.80 12.83
C ALA A 88 -7.82 0.28 13.66
N LYS A 89 -7.52 -0.42 14.73
CA LYS A 89 -8.47 -0.85 15.75
C LYS A 89 -8.42 0.08 16.97
N LYS A 90 -9.42 0.02 17.82
CA LYS A 90 -9.46 0.85 19.05
C LYS A 90 -8.24 0.59 19.95
N GLU A 91 -7.82 -0.66 20.03
CA GLU A 91 -6.68 -1.09 20.85
C GLU A 91 -5.35 -0.52 20.34
N ASP A 92 -5.31 -0.06 19.10
CA ASP A 92 -4.09 0.49 18.47
C ASP A 92 -3.85 1.96 18.84
N LEU A 93 -4.88 2.67 19.27
CA LEU A 93 -4.82 4.12 19.50
C LEU A 93 -3.70 4.55 20.45
N PRO A 94 -3.45 3.88 21.58
CA PRO A 94 -2.35 4.27 22.46
C PRO A 94 -0.98 4.11 21.79
N GLU A 95 -0.76 3.02 21.02
CA GLU A 95 0.51 2.77 20.32
C GLU A 95 0.72 3.79 19.19
N ILE A 96 -0.35 4.16 18.46
CA ILE A 96 -0.30 5.19 17.40
C ILE A 96 0.03 6.55 18.00
N LEU A 97 -0.58 6.92 19.13
CA LEU A 97 -0.28 8.17 19.80
C LEU A 97 1.19 8.25 20.24
N GLN A 98 1.72 7.18 20.83
CA GLN A 98 3.15 7.07 21.15
C GLN A 98 4.01 7.21 19.89
N LEU A 99 3.59 6.62 18.78
CA LEU A 99 4.27 6.74 17.50
C LEU A 99 4.31 8.19 17.02
N TYR A 100 3.21 8.94 17.10
CA TYR A 100 3.19 10.37 16.80
C TYR A 100 4.17 11.16 17.69
N ARG A 101 4.21 10.85 18.99
CA ARG A 101 5.12 11.50 19.96
C ARG A 101 6.59 11.21 19.66
N SER A 102 6.88 10.00 19.16
CA SER A 102 8.26 9.54 18.92
C SER A 102 9.02 10.29 17.83
N VAL A 103 8.32 11.07 16.99
CA VAL A 103 8.93 11.84 15.91
C VAL A 103 8.99 13.34 16.20
N ILE A 104 8.38 13.82 17.29
CA ILE A 104 8.44 15.22 17.70
C ILE A 104 9.90 15.60 17.96
N GLY A 105 10.33 16.77 17.41
CA GLY A 105 11.70 17.24 17.51
C GLY A 105 12.69 16.62 16.53
N MET A 106 12.24 15.65 15.71
CA MET A 106 13.08 15.14 14.63
C MET A 106 13.20 16.15 13.48
N PRO A 107 14.31 16.17 12.75
CA PRO A 107 14.49 17.08 11.61
C PRO A 107 13.36 17.00 10.59
N GLY A 108 12.76 18.14 10.25
CA GLY A 108 11.63 18.24 9.32
C GLY A 108 10.27 17.87 9.91
N CYS A 109 10.20 17.45 11.17
CA CYS A 109 8.93 17.24 11.88
C CYS A 109 8.50 18.55 12.54
N ILE A 110 7.36 19.09 12.11
CA ILE A 110 6.75 20.31 12.66
C ILE A 110 5.64 19.99 13.68
N TRP A 111 5.48 18.72 14.02
CA TRP A 111 4.48 18.29 14.99
C TRP A 111 4.86 18.69 16.42
N SER A 112 3.84 18.84 17.24
CA SER A 112 3.98 19.19 18.66
C SER A 112 3.11 18.26 19.52
N ILE A 113 3.10 18.47 20.82
CA ILE A 113 2.22 17.73 21.73
C ILE A 113 0.74 18.04 21.43
N SER A 114 0.43 19.25 20.95
CA SER A 114 -0.93 19.66 20.61
C SER A 114 -1.42 19.14 19.26
N TYR A 115 -0.50 18.68 18.35
CA TYR A 115 -0.89 18.16 17.04
C TYR A 115 0.16 17.19 16.46
N PRO A 116 -0.26 16.00 15.95
CA PRO A 116 -1.56 15.37 16.14
C PRO A 116 -1.79 14.98 17.61
N ASN A 117 -3.00 15.18 18.12
CA ASN A 117 -3.39 14.85 19.49
C ASN A 117 -4.40 13.68 19.53
N GLU A 118 -4.86 13.33 20.73
CA GLU A 118 -5.82 12.23 20.92
C GLU A 118 -7.14 12.49 20.21
N ALA A 119 -7.61 13.74 20.16
CA ALA A 119 -8.87 14.08 19.50
C ALA A 119 -8.78 13.84 17.98
N ASN A 120 -7.68 14.30 17.34
CA ASN A 120 -7.44 14.04 15.92
C ASN A 120 -7.35 12.53 15.61
N LEU A 121 -6.65 11.80 16.48
CA LEU A 121 -6.49 10.35 16.34
C LEU A 121 -7.84 9.63 16.47
N TYR A 122 -8.65 10.00 17.47
CA TYR A 122 -9.95 9.40 17.71
C TYR A 122 -10.95 9.72 16.59
N GLU A 123 -10.93 10.94 16.06
CA GLU A 123 -11.77 11.35 14.93
C GLU A 123 -11.45 10.52 13.67
N ASP A 124 -10.17 10.38 13.32
CA ASP A 124 -9.73 9.56 12.20
C ASP A 124 -10.12 8.09 12.37
N PHE A 125 -9.99 7.57 13.59
CA PHE A 125 -10.39 6.21 13.92
C PHE A 125 -11.91 6.03 13.78
N LYS A 126 -12.70 6.89 14.41
CA LYS A 126 -14.16 6.82 14.40
C LYS A 126 -14.73 6.91 12.99
N SER A 127 -14.10 7.71 12.13
CA SER A 127 -14.47 7.88 10.73
C SER A 127 -13.97 6.77 9.82
N GLY A 128 -13.23 5.79 10.36
CA GLY A 128 -12.66 4.68 9.57
C GLY A 128 -11.51 5.10 8.65
N ASN A 129 -10.93 6.26 8.88
CA ASN A 129 -9.90 6.86 8.01
C ASN A 129 -8.48 6.55 8.46
N LEU A 130 -8.30 5.96 9.64
CA LEU A 130 -7.00 5.68 10.23
C LEU A 130 -6.49 4.30 9.82
N TYR A 131 -5.26 4.26 9.33
CA TYR A 131 -4.58 3.05 8.89
C TYR A 131 -3.26 2.87 9.63
N VAL A 132 -2.91 1.62 9.88
CA VAL A 132 -1.63 1.22 10.47
C VAL A 132 -0.85 0.31 9.53
N LEU A 133 0.46 0.49 9.49
CA LEU A 133 1.38 -0.44 8.86
C LEU A 133 1.95 -1.34 9.96
N ARG A 134 1.67 -2.63 9.86
CA ARG A 134 1.99 -3.60 10.91
C ARG A 134 3.01 -4.63 10.43
N LYS A 135 4.06 -4.86 11.22
CA LYS A 135 5.02 -5.96 11.04
C LYS A 135 4.86 -6.93 12.21
N GLY A 136 4.29 -8.09 11.94
CA GLY A 136 3.84 -9.00 13.00
C GLY A 136 2.84 -8.31 13.93
N LYS A 137 3.12 -8.28 15.22
CA LYS A 137 2.26 -7.62 16.23
C LYS A 137 2.53 -6.13 16.39
N LYS A 138 3.63 -5.59 15.87
CA LYS A 138 4.09 -4.23 16.11
C LYS A 138 3.59 -3.25 15.04
N ILE A 139 3.12 -2.09 15.43
CA ILE A 139 2.82 -0.96 14.55
C ILE A 139 4.14 -0.25 14.22
N VAL A 140 4.49 -0.20 12.93
CA VAL A 140 5.72 0.43 12.45
C VAL A 140 5.47 1.74 11.71
N GLY A 141 4.22 2.03 11.41
CA GLY A 141 3.79 3.29 10.80
C GLY A 141 2.29 3.47 10.90
N ALA A 142 1.84 4.69 10.73
CA ALA A 142 0.43 5.05 10.68
C ALA A 142 0.21 6.20 9.69
N GLY A 143 -1.03 6.37 9.26
CA GLY A 143 -1.46 7.47 8.41
C GLY A 143 -2.95 7.49 8.22
N SER A 144 -3.49 8.65 7.91
CA SER A 144 -4.92 8.85 7.70
C SER A 144 -5.23 9.08 6.24
N LEU A 145 -6.34 8.52 5.77
CA LEU A 145 -6.90 8.72 4.44
C LEU A 145 -8.28 9.35 4.55
N VAL A 146 -8.31 10.68 4.56
CA VAL A 146 -9.52 11.46 4.82
C VAL A 146 -10.34 11.59 3.54
N PRO A 147 -11.64 11.21 3.54
CA PRO A 147 -12.49 11.31 2.36
C PRO A 147 -12.86 12.74 2.01
N LYS A 148 -12.96 13.61 3.01
CA LYS A 148 -13.27 15.02 2.84
C LYS A 148 -11.98 15.81 2.81
N ASN A 149 -11.77 16.52 1.73
CA ASN A 149 -10.57 17.33 1.55
C ASN A 149 -10.75 18.71 2.23
N GLU A 150 -10.14 18.89 3.38
CA GLU A 150 -10.08 20.19 4.07
C GLU A 150 -9.20 21.21 3.33
N LEU A 151 -8.51 20.77 2.28
CA LEU A 151 -7.58 21.58 1.50
C LEU A 151 -8.23 22.21 0.25
N ASN A 152 -9.54 22.03 0.04
CA ASN A 152 -10.24 22.53 -1.14
C ASN A 152 -10.19 24.06 -1.31
N ASP A 153 -10.01 24.79 -0.22
CA ASP A 153 -9.90 26.24 -0.24
C ASP A 153 -8.57 26.76 -0.86
N LEU A 154 -7.60 25.88 -1.09
CA LEU A 154 -6.33 26.28 -1.70
C LEU A 154 -6.42 26.63 -3.17
N ASN A 155 -7.52 26.35 -3.88
CA ASN A 155 -7.77 26.68 -5.29
C ASN A 155 -6.59 26.38 -6.26
N CYS A 156 -5.74 25.42 -5.90
CA CYS A 156 -4.53 25.07 -6.67
C CYS A 156 -4.61 23.68 -7.32
N TRP A 157 -5.67 22.93 -7.05
CA TRP A 157 -5.81 21.54 -7.43
C TRP A 157 -6.28 21.39 -8.88
N GLN A 158 -5.73 20.39 -9.56
CA GLN A 158 -6.21 19.99 -10.89
C GLN A 158 -7.46 19.11 -10.79
N TYR A 159 -7.55 18.34 -9.68
CA TYR A 159 -8.68 17.46 -9.38
C TYR A 159 -9.35 17.96 -8.10
N SER A 160 -10.66 18.25 -8.18
CA SER A 160 -11.46 18.75 -7.05
C SER A 160 -12.57 17.78 -6.63
N GLU A 161 -12.92 16.82 -7.49
CA GLU A 161 -13.98 15.86 -7.24
C GLU A 161 -13.41 14.48 -6.91
N ASN A 162 -14.09 13.75 -6.04
CA ASN A 162 -13.71 12.40 -5.63
C ASN A 162 -12.23 12.30 -5.20
N VAL A 163 -11.75 13.30 -4.49
CA VAL A 163 -10.38 13.33 -3.97
C VAL A 163 -10.33 12.81 -2.54
N ARG A 164 -9.15 12.37 -2.14
CA ARG A 164 -8.84 11.96 -0.78
C ARG A 164 -7.63 12.74 -0.29
N GLU A 165 -7.58 13.03 1.00
CA GLU A 165 -6.41 13.62 1.62
C GLU A 165 -5.62 12.54 2.37
N ILE A 166 -4.31 12.49 2.14
CA ILE A 166 -3.39 11.73 2.99
C ILE A 166 -2.82 12.68 4.04
N ALA A 167 -3.07 12.37 5.30
CA ALA A 167 -2.66 13.18 6.43
C ALA A 167 -1.95 12.33 7.51
N ARG A 168 -1.22 12.99 8.41
CA ARG A 168 -0.64 12.41 9.64
C ARG A 168 0.19 11.14 9.39
N ILE A 169 1.01 11.16 8.34
CA ILE A 169 1.91 10.04 7.99
C ILE A 169 3.09 10.01 8.96
N VAL A 170 3.28 8.86 9.56
CA VAL A 170 4.42 8.59 10.45
C VAL A 170 4.99 7.19 10.24
N ILE A 171 6.31 7.08 10.35
CA ILE A 171 7.03 5.80 10.45
C ILE A 171 7.88 5.86 11.71
N ALA A 172 7.84 4.81 12.51
CA ALA A 172 8.65 4.72 13.72
C ALA A 172 10.13 4.97 13.41
N PRO A 173 10.84 5.78 14.22
CA PRO A 173 12.22 6.22 13.92
C PRO A 173 13.16 5.07 13.55
N VAL A 174 13.12 3.96 14.26
CA VAL A 174 13.97 2.77 14.03
C VAL A 174 13.67 2.05 12.70
N PHE A 175 12.56 2.38 12.06
CA PHE A 175 12.12 1.81 10.79
C PHE A 175 12.20 2.81 9.62
N GLN A 176 12.60 4.06 9.86
CA GLN A 176 12.82 5.05 8.80
C GLN A 176 14.02 4.67 7.93
N GLY A 177 14.11 5.26 6.73
CA GLY A 177 15.18 4.96 5.77
C GLY A 177 15.06 3.60 5.05
N LYS A 178 14.14 2.72 5.46
CA LYS A 178 13.96 1.34 4.93
C LYS A 178 12.84 1.22 3.87
N GLY A 179 12.39 2.33 3.30
CA GLY A 179 11.35 2.34 2.27
C GLY A 179 9.91 2.21 2.78
N LEU A 180 9.69 2.04 4.09
CA LEU A 180 8.35 1.83 4.66
C LEU A 180 7.41 3.03 4.47
N GLY A 181 7.91 4.26 4.53
CA GLY A 181 7.11 5.45 4.22
C GLY A 181 6.57 5.44 2.80
N LYS A 182 7.44 5.10 1.83
CA LYS A 182 7.03 4.92 0.43
C LYS A 182 5.98 3.83 0.27
N HIS A 183 6.16 2.72 0.98
CA HIS A 183 5.21 1.60 0.98
C HIS A 183 3.85 2.03 1.57
N LEU A 184 3.83 2.66 2.75
CA LEU A 184 2.63 3.15 3.41
C LEU A 184 1.83 4.08 2.49
N VAL A 185 2.47 5.12 1.93
CA VAL A 185 1.79 6.09 1.06
C VAL A 185 1.25 5.44 -0.21
N ARG A 186 1.99 4.53 -0.84
CA ARG A 186 1.50 3.77 -2.00
C ARG A 186 0.27 2.93 -1.68
N LYS A 187 0.25 2.30 -0.51
CA LYS A 187 -0.90 1.52 -0.06
C LYS A 187 -2.11 2.42 0.26
N LEU A 188 -1.91 3.59 0.85
CA LEU A 188 -2.99 4.57 1.05
C LEU A 188 -3.53 5.09 -0.30
N CYS A 189 -2.67 5.40 -1.27
CA CYS A 189 -3.11 5.75 -2.63
C CYS A 189 -3.93 4.61 -3.26
N PHE A 190 -3.54 3.36 -3.05
CA PHE A 190 -4.30 2.21 -3.54
C PHE A 190 -5.67 2.11 -2.87
N GLN A 191 -5.78 2.33 -1.55
CA GLN A 191 -7.05 2.38 -0.84
C GLN A 191 -7.93 3.54 -1.34
N ALA A 192 -7.34 4.72 -1.57
CA ALA A 192 -8.03 5.86 -2.15
C ALA A 192 -8.64 5.52 -3.52
N LYS A 193 -7.85 4.89 -4.40
CA LYS A 193 -8.31 4.42 -5.71
C LYS A 193 -9.43 3.39 -5.61
N LYS A 194 -9.29 2.40 -4.71
CA LYS A 194 -10.31 1.38 -4.46
C LYS A 194 -11.64 1.99 -3.98
N ALA A 195 -11.56 3.09 -3.24
CA ALA A 195 -12.73 3.86 -2.78
C ALA A 195 -13.27 4.86 -3.83
N GLY A 196 -12.86 4.75 -5.10
CA GLY A 196 -13.35 5.60 -6.19
C GLY A 196 -12.69 6.98 -6.27
N GLY A 197 -11.58 7.20 -5.53
CA GLY A 197 -10.85 8.46 -5.60
C GLY A 197 -10.15 8.66 -6.94
N GLN A 198 -10.23 9.87 -7.49
CA GLN A 198 -9.55 10.28 -8.74
C GLN A 198 -8.13 10.77 -8.48
N ALA A 199 -7.94 11.44 -7.35
CA ALA A 199 -6.65 11.99 -6.95
C ALA A 199 -6.49 11.95 -5.42
N VAL A 200 -5.24 12.16 -5.00
CA VAL A 200 -4.88 12.30 -3.59
C VAL A 200 -4.15 13.62 -3.42
N HIS A 201 -4.56 14.36 -2.39
CA HIS A 201 -3.94 15.60 -1.93
C HIS A 201 -3.19 15.38 -0.62
N LEU A 202 -2.18 16.19 -0.38
CA LEU A 202 -1.51 16.28 0.92
C LEU A 202 -0.78 17.62 1.08
N LEU A 203 -0.54 18.00 2.33
CA LEU A 203 0.41 19.05 2.69
C LEU A 203 1.68 18.42 3.26
N VAL A 204 2.82 18.96 2.87
CA VAL A 204 4.11 18.59 3.45
C VAL A 204 4.88 19.85 3.83
N SER A 205 5.43 19.90 5.04
CA SER A 205 6.28 20.99 5.47
C SER A 205 7.44 21.20 4.50
N THR A 206 7.73 22.45 4.15
CA THR A 206 8.89 22.80 3.32
C THR A 206 10.22 22.40 3.94
N GLU A 207 10.25 22.17 5.25
CA GLU A 207 11.43 21.71 6.00
C GLU A 207 11.62 20.19 5.96
N ASN A 208 10.58 19.43 5.56
CA ASN A 208 10.66 17.97 5.51
C ASN A 208 11.15 17.45 4.15
N PHE A 209 12.44 17.64 3.90
CA PHE A 209 13.08 17.25 2.63
C PHE A 209 12.95 15.75 2.33
N HIS A 210 12.96 14.91 3.36
CA HIS A 210 12.79 13.45 3.19
C HIS A 210 11.40 13.10 2.68
N ALA A 211 10.34 13.68 3.24
CA ALA A 211 8.97 13.47 2.80
C ALA A 211 8.73 14.07 1.41
N ILE A 212 9.24 15.27 1.14
CA ILE A 212 9.16 15.92 -0.18
C ILE A 212 9.76 15.01 -1.26
N ARG A 213 10.98 14.50 -1.04
CA ARG A 213 11.64 13.58 -1.96
C ARG A 213 10.86 12.28 -2.14
N LEU A 214 10.32 11.74 -1.05
CA LEU A 214 9.48 10.54 -1.09
C LEU A 214 8.26 10.76 -1.98
N TYR A 215 7.49 11.82 -1.75
CA TYR A 215 6.26 12.11 -2.50
C TYR A 215 6.54 12.33 -3.99
N ARG A 216 7.57 13.12 -4.33
CA ARG A 216 8.01 13.29 -5.73
C ARG A 216 8.36 11.98 -6.40
N ASN A 217 9.11 11.10 -5.70
CA ASN A 217 9.55 9.79 -6.23
C ASN A 217 8.40 8.79 -6.45
N ILE A 218 7.21 9.05 -5.92
CA ILE A 218 6.03 8.21 -6.14
C ILE A 218 4.97 8.91 -7.01
N GLY A 219 5.33 10.04 -7.62
CA GLY A 219 4.53 10.71 -8.64
C GLY A 219 3.54 11.72 -8.07
N PHE A 220 3.83 12.33 -6.91
CA PHE A 220 3.13 13.54 -6.50
C PHE A 220 3.79 14.76 -7.13
N TYR A 221 2.96 15.72 -7.53
CA TYR A 221 3.38 17.00 -8.10
C TYR A 221 3.11 18.11 -7.10
N GLY A 222 4.09 18.99 -6.90
CA GLY A 222 3.91 20.22 -6.13
C GLY A 222 3.04 21.20 -6.91
N ARG A 223 1.99 21.70 -6.27
CA ARG A 223 1.05 22.67 -6.87
C ARG A 223 1.41 24.09 -6.46
N VAL A 224 1.47 24.36 -5.16
CA VAL A 224 1.73 25.69 -4.60
C VAL A 224 2.39 25.57 -3.23
N GLN A 225 3.07 26.63 -2.82
CA GLN A 225 3.39 26.83 -1.42
C GLN A 225 2.26 27.60 -0.72
N CYS A 226 1.91 27.20 0.49
CA CYS A 226 0.92 27.87 1.30
C CYS A 226 1.39 27.99 2.75
N LYS A 227 0.93 29.02 3.45
CA LYS A 227 1.12 29.20 4.90
C LYS A 227 -0.14 28.72 5.61
N ARG A 228 0.02 27.76 6.53
CA ARG A 228 -1.06 27.27 7.41
C ARG A 228 -0.50 26.89 8.76
N TYR A 229 -1.30 27.08 9.79
CA TYR A 229 -0.95 26.67 11.16
C TYR A 229 0.42 27.19 11.63
N GLY A 230 0.83 28.41 11.17
CA GLY A 230 2.13 29.00 11.49
C GLY A 230 3.33 28.44 10.71
N HIS A 231 3.13 27.51 9.80
CA HIS A 231 4.20 26.87 9.01
C HIS A 231 3.98 27.05 7.51
N THR A 232 5.05 26.82 6.74
CA THR A 232 5.00 26.83 5.27
C THR A 232 4.98 25.39 4.76
N TYR A 233 4.08 25.12 3.81
CA TYR A 233 3.87 23.80 3.21
C TYR A 233 3.94 23.86 1.71
N TYR A 234 4.31 22.73 1.10
CA TYR A 234 3.96 22.41 -0.27
C TYR A 234 2.63 21.66 -0.31
N ALA A 235 1.70 22.12 -1.14
CA ALA A 235 0.52 21.38 -1.52
C ALA A 235 0.91 20.41 -2.65
N PHE A 236 0.73 19.11 -2.41
CA PHE A 236 1.04 18.05 -3.37
C PHE A 236 -0.20 17.30 -3.79
N GLU A 237 -0.28 17.00 -5.08
CA GLU A 237 -1.36 16.26 -5.71
C GLU A 237 -0.81 15.07 -6.49
N LYS A 238 -1.57 13.98 -6.50
CA LYS A 238 -1.29 12.81 -7.33
C LYS A 238 -2.58 12.25 -7.91
N LYS A 239 -2.64 12.11 -9.24
CA LYS A 239 -3.67 11.33 -9.94
C LYS A 239 -3.52 9.83 -9.60
N LEU A 240 -4.65 9.11 -9.39
CA LEU A 240 -4.71 7.69 -9.00
C LEU A 240 -4.94 6.74 -10.19
#